data_18dc8f1f407e7800a67147b2d6c2d9d8
#
_entry.id   18dc8f1f407e7800a67147b2d6c2d9d8
#
_cell.length_a   1.000
_cell.length_b   1.000
_cell.length_c   1.000
_cell.angle_alpha   90.00
_cell.angle_beta   90.00
_cell.angle_gamma   90.00
#
_symmetry.space_group_name_H-M   'P 1'
#
loop_
_entity.id
_entity.type
_entity.pdbx_description
1 polymer ?
#
loop_
_entity_poly.entity_id
_entity_poly.type
_entity_poly.pdbx_seq_one_letter_code
_entity_poly.pdbx_strand_id
1 'polypeptide(L)'
;MVSLLALFFFQNRLAQPNTVQRRELRKWFWATGVGQRYSGRGFRANVASDAKFFARLGLSKTGRFALSEPLSQHDIRLADYSRRSSLTDAFYVMLAGRRPCYLENGEPIPTDETSARANAKQRHHIFPRALLARQGVSGRDANSICNICFIVAQHNQSIGSKRPSAYLEEFRRRKHFARVMRGHFIPHRSDSPVWDDNIRRAFREFSKQRLKLICEAFEARAMMRLFRREP
;
A
#
# COMPACT_ATOMS: atom_id res chain seq x y z
N MET A 1 -9.21 5.05 15.97
CA MET A 1 -9.87 5.53 14.73
C MET A 1 -11.39 5.46 14.81
N VAL A 2 -11.98 4.33 15.20
CA VAL A 2 -13.45 4.17 15.29
C VAL A 2 -14.11 5.23 16.18
N SER A 3 -13.56 5.50 17.35
CA SER A 3 -14.10 6.50 18.28
C SER A 3 -14.17 7.93 17.70
N LEU A 4 -13.20 8.29 16.86
CA LEU A 4 -13.19 9.60 16.18
C LEU A 4 -14.24 9.66 15.07
N LEU A 5 -14.44 8.58 14.33
CA LEU A 5 -15.54 8.50 13.37
C LEU A 5 -16.91 8.56 14.08
N ALA A 6 -17.06 7.87 15.21
CA ALA A 6 -18.27 7.96 16.03
C ALA A 6 -18.56 9.41 16.47
N LEU A 7 -17.52 10.13 16.91
CA LEU A 7 -17.63 11.56 17.25
C LEU A 7 -18.11 12.39 16.05
N PHE A 8 -17.54 12.16 14.85
CA PHE A 8 -17.99 12.84 13.64
C PHE A 8 -19.48 12.58 13.37
N PHE A 9 -19.89 11.31 13.33
CA PHE A 9 -21.29 10.96 13.04
C PHE A 9 -22.27 11.50 14.09
N PHE A 10 -21.88 11.47 15.36
CA PHE A 10 -22.67 12.08 16.42
C PHE A 10 -22.86 13.58 16.17
N GLN A 11 -21.80 14.32 15.91
CA GLN A 11 -21.86 15.76 15.63
C GLN A 11 -22.59 16.07 14.31
N ASN A 12 -22.51 15.20 13.33
CA ASN A 12 -23.20 15.31 12.05
C ASN A 12 -24.68 14.84 12.12
N ARG A 13 -25.19 14.57 13.35
CA ARG A 13 -26.56 14.09 13.60
C ARG A 13 -26.91 12.83 12.82
N LEU A 14 -25.96 11.91 12.68
CA LEU A 14 -26.04 10.67 11.90
C LEU A 14 -26.41 10.86 10.42
N ALA A 15 -26.37 12.10 9.93
CA ALA A 15 -26.63 12.37 8.53
C ALA A 15 -25.52 11.84 7.62
N GLN A 16 -25.87 11.56 6.37
CA GLN A 16 -24.88 11.18 5.36
C GLN A 16 -23.86 12.31 5.14
N PRO A 17 -22.56 12.01 5.14
CA PRO A 17 -21.54 13.01 4.89
C PRO A 17 -21.72 13.65 3.51
N ASN A 18 -21.67 14.98 3.44
CA ASN A 18 -21.67 15.71 2.18
C ASN A 18 -20.32 15.55 1.43
N THR A 19 -20.21 16.13 0.24
CA THR A 19 -19.01 16.03 -0.60
C THR A 19 -17.76 16.56 0.09
N VAL A 20 -17.85 17.69 0.80
CA VAL A 20 -16.73 18.27 1.55
C VAL A 20 -16.32 17.35 2.68
N GLN A 21 -17.27 16.89 3.48
CA GLN A 21 -17.03 15.99 4.59
C GLN A 21 -16.40 14.68 4.13
N ARG A 22 -16.91 14.05 3.05
CA ARG A 22 -16.33 12.84 2.48
C ARG A 22 -14.89 13.04 2.03
N ARG A 23 -14.58 14.19 1.41
CA ARG A 23 -13.22 14.52 0.99
C ARG A 23 -12.28 14.64 2.19
N GLU A 24 -12.69 15.37 3.22
CA GLU A 24 -11.83 15.62 4.39
C GLU A 24 -11.65 14.34 5.26
N LEU A 25 -12.69 13.52 5.40
CA LEU A 25 -12.60 12.20 6.02
C LEU A 25 -11.63 11.28 5.27
N ARG A 26 -11.64 11.32 3.93
CA ARG A 26 -10.72 10.55 3.10
C ARG A 26 -9.27 11.00 3.27
N LYS A 27 -9.01 12.31 3.31
CA LYS A 27 -7.68 12.84 3.60
C LYS A 27 -7.17 12.33 4.94
N TRP A 28 -7.97 12.50 5.98
CA TRP A 28 -7.64 12.03 7.32
C TRP A 28 -7.37 10.52 7.35
N PHE A 29 -8.23 9.71 6.75
CA PHE A 29 -8.09 8.25 6.76
C PHE A 29 -6.75 7.81 6.17
N TRP A 30 -6.42 8.28 4.98
CA TRP A 30 -5.19 7.89 4.30
C TRP A 30 -3.94 8.47 4.98
N ALA A 31 -3.95 9.73 5.33
CA ALA A 31 -2.84 10.37 6.01
C ALA A 31 -2.54 9.75 7.38
N THR A 32 -3.59 9.37 8.12
CA THR A 32 -3.48 8.71 9.42
C THR A 32 -2.93 7.29 9.29
N GLY A 33 -3.45 6.51 8.33
CA GLY A 33 -3.00 5.15 8.08
C GLY A 33 -1.55 5.11 7.63
N VAL A 34 -1.24 5.87 6.58
CA VAL A 34 0.11 5.92 5.98
C VAL A 34 1.13 6.53 6.94
N GLY A 35 0.78 7.60 7.62
CA GLY A 35 1.66 8.30 8.57
C GLY A 35 1.74 7.65 9.95
N GLN A 36 1.07 6.52 10.17
CA GLN A 36 1.05 5.84 11.48
C GLN A 36 0.75 6.80 12.65
N ARG A 37 -0.15 7.77 12.41
CA ARG A 37 -0.40 8.95 13.24
C ARG A 37 -0.74 8.63 14.70
N TYR A 38 -1.27 7.44 14.96
CA TYR A 38 -1.62 6.98 16.30
C TYR A 38 -0.66 5.92 16.85
N SER A 39 0.56 5.90 16.33
CA SER A 39 1.66 5.05 16.81
C SER A 39 2.72 5.91 17.51
N GLY A 40 3.28 5.42 18.61
CA GLY A 40 4.42 6.03 19.26
C GLY A 40 4.15 7.35 20.00
N ARG A 41 5.20 8.18 20.09
CA ARG A 41 5.15 9.48 20.80
C ARG A 41 4.21 10.43 20.08
N GLY A 42 3.44 11.22 20.83
CA GLY A 42 2.49 12.18 20.26
C GLY A 42 1.08 11.63 20.04
N PHE A 43 0.81 10.35 20.29
CA PHE A 43 -0.51 9.74 20.15
C PHE A 43 -1.63 10.59 20.75
N ARG A 44 -1.48 11.02 22.03
CA ARG A 44 -2.51 11.80 22.74
C ARG A 44 -2.78 13.16 22.08
N ALA A 45 -1.72 13.87 21.68
CA ALA A 45 -1.85 15.17 20.99
C ALA A 45 -2.52 15.02 19.64
N ASN A 46 -2.16 13.98 18.90
CA ASN A 46 -2.79 13.68 17.61
C ASN A 46 -4.28 13.35 17.74
N VAL A 47 -4.65 12.52 18.73
CA VAL A 47 -6.06 12.19 19.00
C VAL A 47 -6.84 13.44 19.40
N ALA A 48 -6.30 14.31 20.28
CA ALA A 48 -6.94 15.54 20.69
C ALA A 48 -7.12 16.53 19.49
N SER A 49 -6.10 16.65 18.65
CA SER A 49 -6.17 17.47 17.44
C SER A 49 -7.23 16.97 16.48
N ASP A 50 -7.26 15.67 16.25
CA ASP A 50 -8.21 15.05 15.33
C ASP A 50 -9.64 15.09 15.89
N ALA A 51 -9.84 14.97 17.22
CA ALA A 51 -11.15 15.16 17.84
C ALA A 51 -11.71 16.56 17.56
N LYS A 52 -10.87 17.62 17.67
CA LYS A 52 -11.27 18.99 17.32
C LYS A 52 -11.64 19.11 15.83
N PHE A 53 -10.85 18.49 14.96
CA PHE A 53 -11.14 18.44 13.52
C PHE A 53 -12.49 17.77 13.26
N PHE A 54 -12.76 16.60 13.85
CA PHE A 54 -14.01 15.85 13.65
C PHE A 54 -15.22 16.60 14.18
N ALA A 55 -15.11 17.25 15.35
CA ALA A 55 -16.17 18.08 15.90
C ALA A 55 -16.54 19.23 14.95
N ARG A 56 -15.54 19.97 14.44
CA ARG A 56 -15.77 21.03 13.48
C ARG A 56 -16.38 20.53 12.18
N LEU A 57 -15.86 19.42 11.63
CA LEU A 57 -16.32 18.85 10.38
C LEU A 57 -17.78 18.38 10.49
N GLY A 58 -18.17 17.80 11.64
CA GLY A 58 -19.54 17.36 11.90
C GLY A 58 -20.51 18.53 12.09
N LEU A 59 -20.15 19.51 12.91
CA LEU A 59 -21.03 20.65 13.27
C LEU A 59 -21.15 21.66 12.13
N SER A 60 -20.02 22.23 11.70
CA SER A 60 -20.01 23.37 10.77
C SER A 60 -19.80 22.98 9.31
N LYS A 61 -19.49 21.70 9.04
CA LYS A 61 -19.17 21.17 7.70
C LYS A 61 -17.97 21.85 7.02
N THR A 62 -17.18 22.64 7.77
CA THR A 62 -16.07 23.47 7.26
C THR A 62 -14.69 23.02 7.74
N GLY A 63 -14.62 21.98 8.58
CA GLY A 63 -13.36 21.43 9.06
C GLY A 63 -12.49 20.99 7.88
N ARG A 64 -11.19 21.34 7.91
CA ARG A 64 -10.18 20.89 6.93
C ARG A 64 -9.12 20.08 7.64
N PHE A 65 -8.79 18.92 7.07
CA PHE A 65 -7.69 18.11 7.56
C PHE A 65 -6.37 18.57 6.93
N ALA A 66 -5.35 18.68 7.76
CA ALA A 66 -3.98 18.95 7.32
C ALA A 66 -3.00 18.09 8.12
N LEU A 67 -1.93 17.67 7.48
CA LEU A 67 -0.76 17.13 8.17
C LEU A 67 0.08 18.28 8.71
N SER A 68 0.60 18.12 9.94
CA SER A 68 1.58 19.04 10.52
C SER A 68 2.89 19.07 9.74
N GLU A 69 3.30 17.87 9.26
CA GLU A 69 4.51 17.69 8.48
C GLU A 69 4.30 16.64 7.38
N PRO A 70 4.98 16.79 6.22
CA PRO A 70 4.97 15.76 5.18
C PRO A 70 5.64 14.47 5.68
N LEU A 71 5.13 13.33 5.22
CA LEU A 71 5.63 12.01 5.56
C LEU A 71 6.95 11.70 4.84
N SER A 72 7.72 10.79 5.39
CA SER A 72 8.93 10.26 4.77
C SER A 72 8.61 9.08 3.85
N GLN A 73 9.08 9.11 2.61
CA GLN A 73 9.02 7.96 1.70
C GLN A 73 9.90 6.80 2.22
N HIS A 74 10.95 7.12 2.98
CA HIS A 74 11.82 6.14 3.60
C HIS A 74 11.05 5.20 4.53
N ASP A 75 10.07 5.71 5.29
CA ASP A 75 9.24 4.89 6.19
C ASP A 75 8.39 3.89 5.40
N ILE A 76 7.89 4.30 4.22
CA ILE A 76 7.17 3.40 3.31
C ILE A 76 8.09 2.29 2.82
N ARG A 77 9.31 2.64 2.41
CA ARG A 77 10.30 1.68 1.92
C ARG A 77 10.70 0.65 2.99
N LEU A 78 10.77 1.07 4.25
CA LEU A 78 11.15 0.22 5.38
C LEU A 78 9.97 -0.54 6.02
N ALA A 79 8.74 -0.28 5.58
CA ALA A 79 7.57 -0.94 6.13
C ALA A 79 7.61 -2.45 5.88
N ASP A 80 7.71 -3.23 6.94
CA ASP A 80 7.69 -4.69 6.90
C ASP A 80 6.25 -5.19 6.82
N TYR A 81 5.93 -5.92 5.76
CA TYR A 81 4.58 -6.44 5.52
C TYR A 81 4.10 -7.42 6.60
N SER A 82 5.01 -8.11 7.27
CA SER A 82 4.69 -9.08 8.31
C SER A 82 4.32 -8.43 9.64
N ARG A 83 4.72 -7.17 9.83
CA ARG A 83 4.41 -6.39 11.03
C ARG A 83 3.07 -5.71 10.87
N ARG A 84 2.19 -5.90 11.85
CA ARG A 84 0.94 -5.17 11.92
C ARG A 84 1.20 -3.70 12.19
N SER A 85 0.88 -2.88 11.20
CA SER A 85 0.91 -1.43 11.34
C SER A 85 -0.21 -0.83 10.51
N SER A 86 -0.67 0.37 10.88
CA SER A 86 -1.67 1.08 10.07
C SER A 86 -1.18 1.37 8.65
N LEU A 87 0.13 1.48 8.45
CA LEU A 87 0.73 1.64 7.14
C LEU A 87 0.61 0.38 6.28
N THR A 88 0.89 -0.80 6.84
CA THR A 88 0.71 -2.07 6.11
C THR A 88 -0.76 -2.34 5.82
N ASP A 89 -1.65 -2.02 6.75
CA ASP A 89 -3.10 -2.14 6.53
C ASP A 89 -3.58 -1.17 5.43
N ALA A 90 -3.11 0.09 5.45
CA ALA A 90 -3.42 1.07 4.40
C ALA A 90 -2.90 0.60 3.02
N PHE A 91 -1.70 0.01 2.96
CA PHE A 91 -1.17 -0.56 1.72
C PHE A 91 -2.07 -1.68 1.18
N TYR A 92 -2.54 -2.60 2.03
CA TYR A 92 -3.43 -3.67 1.58
C TYR A 92 -4.78 -3.15 1.12
N VAL A 93 -5.37 -2.20 1.83
CA VAL A 93 -6.62 -1.54 1.40
C VAL A 93 -6.44 -0.84 0.05
N MET A 94 -5.30 -0.16 -0.15
CA MET A 94 -4.98 0.47 -1.42
C MET A 94 -4.82 -0.55 -2.55
N LEU A 95 -4.08 -1.64 -2.30
CA LEU A 95 -3.84 -2.69 -3.27
C LEU A 95 -5.16 -3.39 -3.65
N ALA A 96 -6.02 -3.73 -2.66
CA ALA A 96 -7.34 -4.29 -2.89
C ALA A 96 -8.23 -3.36 -3.74
N GLY A 97 -8.19 -2.06 -3.45
CA GLY A 97 -8.95 -1.05 -4.20
C GLY A 97 -8.50 -0.87 -5.66
N ARG A 98 -7.41 -1.50 -6.09
CA ARG A 98 -6.99 -1.56 -7.49
C ARG A 98 -7.55 -2.74 -8.26
N ARG A 99 -8.35 -3.58 -7.60
CA ARG A 99 -8.92 -4.81 -8.16
C ARG A 99 -7.83 -5.70 -8.78
N PRO A 100 -6.85 -6.15 -7.97
CA PRO A 100 -5.77 -6.99 -8.45
C PRO A 100 -6.33 -8.25 -9.07
N CYS A 101 -5.64 -8.76 -10.09
CA CYS A 101 -6.06 -9.95 -10.83
C CYS A 101 -4.97 -11.01 -10.77
N TYR A 102 -5.37 -12.26 -10.92
CA TYR A 102 -4.46 -13.39 -11.04
C TYR A 102 -3.61 -13.30 -12.31
N LEU A 103 -2.34 -13.69 -12.17
CA LEU A 103 -1.38 -13.64 -13.28
C LEU A 103 -1.71 -14.65 -14.37
N GLU A 104 -2.29 -15.77 -14.00
CA GLU A 104 -2.58 -16.92 -14.86
C GLU A 104 -3.73 -16.67 -15.83
N ASN A 105 -4.84 -16.19 -15.33
CA ASN A 105 -6.08 -16.06 -16.10
C ASN A 105 -6.59 -14.61 -16.20
N GLY A 106 -6.03 -13.70 -15.39
CA GLY A 106 -6.46 -12.30 -15.35
C GLY A 106 -7.78 -12.08 -14.62
N GLU A 107 -8.32 -13.08 -13.93
CA GLU A 107 -9.53 -12.92 -13.12
C GLU A 107 -9.27 -12.09 -11.86
N PRO A 108 -10.28 -11.35 -11.36
CA PRO A 108 -10.15 -10.59 -10.12
C PRO A 108 -9.83 -11.49 -8.93
N ILE A 109 -8.91 -11.05 -8.08
CA ILE A 109 -8.63 -11.70 -6.79
C ILE A 109 -9.72 -11.27 -5.79
N PRO A 110 -10.40 -12.20 -5.09
CA PRO A 110 -11.38 -11.87 -4.06
C PRO A 110 -10.65 -11.28 -2.84
N THR A 111 -10.56 -9.95 -2.79
CA THR A 111 -9.74 -9.22 -1.82
C THR A 111 -10.37 -9.11 -0.43
N ASP A 112 -11.64 -9.32 -0.28
CA ASP A 112 -12.37 -9.53 0.98
C ASP A 112 -11.90 -10.80 1.69
N GLU A 113 -11.78 -11.90 0.96
CA GLU A 113 -11.23 -13.17 1.46
C GLU A 113 -9.71 -13.08 1.70
N THR A 114 -8.96 -12.40 0.81
CA THR A 114 -7.50 -12.27 0.93
C THR A 114 -7.07 -11.36 2.08
N SER A 115 -7.93 -10.44 2.48
CA SER A 115 -7.71 -9.55 3.63
C SER A 115 -7.97 -10.25 4.97
N ALA A 116 -8.68 -11.38 4.98
CA ALA A 116 -8.91 -12.17 6.18
C ALA A 116 -7.60 -12.76 6.71
N ARG A 117 -7.46 -12.81 8.05
CA ARG A 117 -6.26 -13.35 8.73
C ARG A 117 -5.91 -14.79 8.30
N ALA A 118 -6.92 -15.59 7.97
CA ALA A 118 -6.77 -16.97 7.54
C ALA A 118 -6.01 -17.09 6.21
N ASN A 119 -6.01 -16.04 5.36
CA ASN A 119 -5.48 -16.06 4.00
C ASN A 119 -4.16 -15.31 3.84
N ALA A 120 -3.39 -15.11 4.92
CA ALA A 120 -2.04 -14.49 4.87
C ALA A 120 -1.08 -15.19 3.87
N LYS A 121 -1.39 -16.44 3.48
CA LYS A 121 -0.64 -17.24 2.49
C LYS A 121 -0.72 -16.71 1.04
N GLN A 122 -1.62 -15.78 0.75
CA GLN A 122 -1.78 -15.19 -0.59
C GLN A 122 -0.85 -13.99 -0.84
N ARG A 123 -0.06 -13.61 0.15
CA ARG A 123 0.94 -12.54 0.03
C ARG A 123 2.23 -13.13 -0.55
N HIS A 124 2.64 -12.62 -1.68
CA HIS A 124 3.79 -13.13 -2.40
C HIS A 124 4.90 -12.09 -2.51
N HIS A 125 6.15 -12.54 -2.41
CA HIS A 125 7.33 -11.73 -2.70
C HIS A 125 7.59 -11.73 -4.19
N ILE A 126 7.56 -10.56 -4.83
CA ILE A 126 7.85 -10.41 -6.26
C ILE A 126 9.28 -10.87 -6.55
N PHE A 127 10.23 -10.46 -5.73
CA PHE A 127 11.56 -11.06 -5.68
C PHE A 127 11.62 -12.05 -4.52
N PRO A 128 11.72 -13.37 -4.78
CA PRO A 128 11.69 -14.39 -3.72
C PRO A 128 12.76 -14.17 -2.65
N ARG A 129 12.38 -14.34 -1.38
CA ARG A 129 13.30 -14.14 -0.25
C ARG A 129 14.56 -14.98 -0.34
N ALA A 130 14.41 -16.25 -0.72
CA ALA A 130 15.56 -17.14 -0.87
C ALA A 130 16.54 -16.67 -1.96
N LEU A 131 16.02 -16.11 -3.06
CA LEU A 131 16.82 -15.50 -4.11
C LEU A 131 17.57 -14.27 -3.58
N LEU A 132 16.88 -13.37 -2.88
CA LEU A 132 17.46 -12.14 -2.32
C LEU A 132 18.50 -12.43 -1.25
N ALA A 133 18.28 -13.43 -0.38
CA ALA A 133 19.24 -13.84 0.64
C ALA A 133 20.57 -14.32 0.04
N ARG A 134 20.53 -15.08 -1.07
CA ARG A 134 21.74 -15.49 -1.81
C ARG A 134 22.52 -14.31 -2.39
N GLN A 135 21.90 -13.16 -2.55
CA GLN A 135 22.52 -11.92 -3.05
C GLN A 135 22.90 -10.94 -1.93
N GLY A 136 22.85 -11.39 -0.67
CA GLY A 136 23.19 -10.58 0.50
C GLY A 136 22.19 -9.45 0.81
N VAL A 137 20.94 -9.54 0.31
CA VAL A 137 19.88 -8.58 0.66
C VAL A 137 19.30 -8.94 2.03
N SER A 138 19.16 -7.93 2.90
CA SER A 138 18.63 -8.13 4.24
C SER A 138 17.21 -8.69 4.24
N GLY A 139 16.86 -9.49 5.24
CA GLY A 139 15.49 -9.99 5.40
C GLY A 139 14.48 -8.86 5.59
N ARG A 140 14.89 -7.73 6.17
CA ARG A 140 14.06 -6.54 6.32
C ARG A 140 13.72 -5.91 4.97
N ASP A 141 14.71 -5.72 4.10
CA ASP A 141 14.47 -5.17 2.76
C ASP A 141 13.65 -6.14 1.91
N ALA A 142 13.92 -7.43 1.99
CA ALA A 142 13.15 -8.46 1.29
C ALA A 142 11.68 -8.49 1.72
N ASN A 143 11.38 -8.17 2.98
CA ASN A 143 10.02 -8.11 3.54
C ASN A 143 9.33 -6.74 3.38
N SER A 144 9.97 -5.79 2.71
CA SER A 144 9.36 -4.49 2.44
C SER A 144 8.03 -4.64 1.69
N ILE A 145 7.04 -3.80 2.01
CA ILE A 145 5.78 -3.72 1.22
C ILE A 145 6.05 -3.43 -0.26
N CYS A 146 7.20 -2.83 -0.58
CA CYS A 146 7.64 -2.66 -1.97
C CYS A 146 7.97 -3.97 -2.68
N ASN A 147 8.05 -5.10 -1.98
CA ASN A 147 8.29 -6.42 -2.57
C ASN A 147 7.06 -7.34 -2.50
N ILE A 148 5.92 -6.87 -2.00
CA ILE A 148 4.73 -7.71 -1.75
C ILE A 148 3.62 -7.44 -2.75
N CYS A 149 3.00 -8.51 -3.27
CA CYS A 149 1.79 -8.46 -4.07
C CYS A 149 0.83 -9.57 -3.64
N PHE A 150 -0.38 -9.62 -4.23
CA PHE A 150 -1.30 -10.73 -4.08
C PHE A 150 -1.12 -11.72 -5.23
N ILE A 151 -0.72 -12.96 -4.95
CA ILE A 151 -0.66 -14.06 -5.91
C ILE A 151 -1.12 -15.34 -5.19
N VAL A 152 -1.76 -16.25 -5.90
CA VAL A 152 -2.30 -17.49 -5.34
C VAL A 152 -1.21 -18.42 -4.83
N ALA A 153 -1.49 -19.11 -3.72
CA ALA A 153 -0.55 -20.03 -3.07
C ALA A 153 -0.05 -21.16 -3.99
N GLN A 154 -0.86 -21.64 -4.92
CA GLN A 154 -0.48 -22.71 -5.87
C GLN A 154 0.67 -22.29 -6.79
N HIS A 155 0.69 -21.04 -7.27
CA HIS A 155 1.77 -20.52 -8.10
C HIS A 155 3.00 -20.12 -7.29
N ASN A 156 2.82 -19.81 -6.00
CA ASN A 156 3.92 -19.52 -5.10
C ASN A 156 4.90 -20.73 -4.99
N GLN A 157 4.39 -21.95 -5.03
CA GLN A 157 5.22 -23.17 -5.02
C GLN A 157 5.98 -23.34 -6.33
N SER A 158 5.38 -23.06 -7.49
CA SER A 158 6.03 -23.17 -8.80
C SER A 158 7.04 -22.07 -9.06
N ILE A 159 6.87 -20.87 -8.46
CA ILE A 159 7.82 -19.77 -8.52
C ILE A 159 9.08 -20.12 -7.71
N GLY A 160 8.93 -20.66 -6.50
CA GLY A 160 10.05 -21.07 -5.65
C GLY A 160 11.09 -19.95 -5.47
N SER A 161 12.33 -20.20 -5.91
CA SER A 161 13.41 -19.20 -5.90
C SER A 161 13.77 -18.66 -7.29
N LYS A 162 12.89 -18.84 -8.29
CA LYS A 162 13.11 -18.32 -9.64
C LYS A 162 13.17 -16.79 -9.63
N ARG A 163 14.03 -16.21 -10.48
CA ARG A 163 14.07 -14.76 -10.69
C ARG A 163 12.80 -14.24 -11.36
N PRO A 164 12.40 -12.98 -11.12
CA PRO A 164 11.19 -12.41 -11.70
C PRO A 164 11.11 -12.51 -13.21
N SER A 165 12.21 -12.25 -13.93
CA SER A 165 12.27 -12.39 -15.39
C SER A 165 11.89 -13.79 -15.84
N ALA A 166 12.32 -14.85 -15.14
CA ALA A 166 12.04 -16.22 -15.54
C ALA A 166 10.57 -16.61 -15.35
N TYR A 167 9.96 -16.33 -14.19
CA TYR A 167 8.56 -16.73 -13.98
C TYR A 167 7.55 -15.78 -14.62
N LEU A 168 7.87 -14.49 -14.81
CA LEU A 168 6.99 -13.54 -15.47
C LEU A 168 6.98 -13.70 -17.00
N GLU A 169 8.05 -14.20 -17.60
CA GLU A 169 8.14 -14.38 -19.06
C GLU A 169 7.05 -15.32 -19.58
N GLU A 170 6.66 -16.35 -18.81
CA GLU A 170 5.59 -17.28 -19.15
C GLU A 170 4.22 -16.57 -19.38
N PHE A 171 4.04 -15.41 -18.76
CA PHE A 171 2.78 -14.65 -18.79
C PHE A 171 2.87 -13.40 -19.68
N ARG A 172 4.07 -12.98 -20.06
CA ARG A 172 4.32 -11.71 -20.75
C ARG A 172 3.50 -11.51 -22.01
N ARG A 173 3.25 -12.57 -22.76
CA ARG A 173 2.48 -12.55 -24.01
C ARG A 173 0.96 -12.59 -23.80
N ARG A 174 0.48 -12.78 -22.59
CA ARG A 174 -0.96 -12.85 -22.29
C ARG A 174 -1.61 -11.47 -22.36
N LYS A 175 -2.80 -11.37 -22.96
CA LYS A 175 -3.53 -10.11 -23.15
C LYS A 175 -3.76 -9.33 -21.83
N HIS A 176 -3.92 -10.03 -20.72
CA HIS A 176 -4.18 -9.42 -19.42
C HIS A 176 -2.91 -9.04 -18.65
N PHE A 177 -1.70 -9.44 -19.08
CA PHE A 177 -0.46 -9.26 -18.36
C PHE A 177 -0.24 -7.82 -17.86
N ALA A 178 -0.28 -6.85 -18.76
CA ALA A 178 -0.06 -5.44 -18.41
C ALA A 178 -1.10 -4.91 -17.40
N ARG A 179 -2.35 -5.38 -17.45
CA ARG A 179 -3.41 -5.03 -16.50
C ARG A 179 -3.11 -5.60 -15.12
N VAL A 180 -2.71 -6.88 -15.05
CA VAL A 180 -2.32 -7.55 -13.81
C VAL A 180 -1.16 -6.82 -13.16
N MET A 181 -0.09 -6.57 -13.90
CA MET A 181 1.12 -5.90 -13.39
C MET A 181 0.79 -4.51 -12.83
N ARG A 182 -0.02 -3.70 -13.54
CA ARG A 182 -0.49 -2.40 -13.04
C ARG A 182 -1.36 -2.52 -11.79
N GLY A 183 -2.22 -3.55 -11.71
CA GLY A 183 -3.04 -3.81 -10.53
C GLY A 183 -2.22 -4.03 -9.27
N HIS A 184 -1.03 -4.60 -9.42
CA HIS A 184 -0.10 -4.91 -8.34
C HIS A 184 1.02 -3.86 -8.16
N PHE A 185 0.99 -2.72 -8.86
CA PHE A 185 2.08 -1.73 -8.89
C PHE A 185 3.42 -2.31 -9.36
N ILE A 186 3.42 -3.27 -10.26
CA ILE A 186 4.65 -3.88 -10.76
C ILE A 186 5.05 -3.19 -12.07
N PRO A 187 6.20 -2.49 -12.11
CA PRO A 187 6.79 -2.02 -13.36
C PRO A 187 7.04 -3.20 -14.29
N HIS A 188 6.64 -3.12 -15.55
CA HIS A 188 6.64 -4.28 -16.45
C HIS A 188 7.00 -3.97 -17.89
N ARG A 189 7.38 -2.72 -18.22
CA ARG A 189 7.88 -2.36 -19.56
C ARG A 189 9.19 -3.11 -19.84
N SER A 190 9.63 -3.11 -21.08
CA SER A 190 10.85 -3.81 -21.49
C SER A 190 12.11 -3.37 -20.77
N ASP A 191 12.16 -2.12 -20.34
CA ASP A 191 13.22 -1.49 -19.56
C ASP A 191 13.08 -1.67 -18.04
N SER A 192 12.03 -2.37 -17.60
CA SER A 192 11.77 -2.56 -16.18
C SER A 192 12.81 -3.42 -15.49
N PRO A 193 13.21 -3.08 -14.25
CA PRO A 193 14.16 -3.86 -13.46
C PRO A 193 13.77 -5.33 -13.23
N VAL A 194 12.51 -5.70 -13.38
CA VAL A 194 12.08 -7.12 -13.25
C VAL A 194 12.71 -8.04 -14.29
N TRP A 195 13.22 -7.48 -15.39
CA TRP A 195 13.88 -8.20 -16.49
C TRP A 195 15.41 -8.24 -16.37
N ASP A 196 15.99 -7.50 -15.42
CA ASP A 196 17.45 -7.44 -15.22
C ASP A 196 17.98 -8.71 -14.56
N ASP A 197 19.03 -9.28 -15.13
CA ASP A 197 19.68 -10.50 -14.64
C ASP A 197 20.52 -10.28 -13.38
N ASN A 198 20.99 -9.05 -13.12
CA ASN A 198 21.66 -8.70 -11.88
C ASN A 198 20.64 -8.48 -10.77
N ILE A 199 20.33 -9.52 -10.02
CA ILE A 199 19.25 -9.55 -9.04
C ILE A 199 19.36 -8.45 -7.98
N ARG A 200 20.57 -8.16 -7.48
CA ARG A 200 20.76 -7.13 -6.45
C ARG A 200 20.47 -5.74 -6.99
N ARG A 201 20.92 -5.42 -8.21
CA ARG A 201 20.62 -4.17 -8.92
C ARG A 201 19.14 -4.10 -9.26
N ALA A 202 18.60 -5.17 -9.85
CA ALA A 202 17.20 -5.31 -10.20
C ALA A 202 16.27 -5.01 -9.02
N PHE A 203 16.51 -5.64 -7.89
CA PHE A 203 15.69 -5.45 -6.69
C PHE A 203 15.76 -4.01 -6.15
N ARG A 204 16.95 -3.40 -6.14
CA ARG A 204 17.13 -2.02 -5.70
C ARG A 204 16.35 -1.03 -6.58
N GLU A 205 16.51 -1.12 -7.90
CA GLU A 205 15.84 -0.22 -8.83
C GLU A 205 14.33 -0.49 -8.92
N PHE A 206 13.93 -1.76 -8.85
CA PHE A 206 12.52 -2.15 -8.75
C PHE A 206 11.86 -1.55 -7.50
N SER A 207 12.51 -1.67 -6.35
CA SER A 207 11.99 -1.13 -5.09
C SER A 207 11.81 0.39 -5.14
N LYS A 208 12.74 1.12 -5.78
CA LYS A 208 12.61 2.57 -6.01
C LYS A 208 11.41 2.92 -6.90
N GLN A 209 11.31 2.26 -8.06
CA GLN A 209 10.23 2.52 -9.01
C GLN A 209 8.88 2.19 -8.39
N ARG A 210 8.79 1.07 -7.67
CA ARG A 210 7.56 0.66 -7.03
C ARG A 210 7.18 1.55 -5.85
N LEU A 211 8.15 2.00 -5.06
CA LEU A 211 7.93 2.98 -4.00
C LEU A 211 7.28 4.25 -4.54
N LYS A 212 7.79 4.78 -5.65
CA LYS A 212 7.20 5.95 -6.32
C LYS A 212 5.73 5.70 -6.69
N LEU A 213 5.43 4.58 -7.35
CA LEU A 213 4.05 4.21 -7.71
C LEU A 213 3.12 4.07 -6.50
N ILE A 214 3.61 3.51 -5.40
CA ILE A 214 2.86 3.35 -4.14
C ILE A 214 2.60 4.72 -3.51
N CYS A 215 3.60 5.60 -3.42
CA CYS A 215 3.45 6.94 -2.87
C CYS A 215 2.47 7.79 -3.69
N GLU A 216 2.59 7.79 -5.02
CA GLU A 216 1.66 8.47 -5.93
C GLU A 216 0.21 7.97 -5.74
N ALA A 217 0.04 6.65 -5.57
CA ALA A 217 -1.27 6.07 -5.34
C ALA A 217 -1.86 6.45 -3.98
N PHE A 218 -1.06 6.54 -2.93
CA PHE A 218 -1.52 7.04 -1.63
C PHE A 218 -1.96 8.50 -1.71
N GLU A 219 -1.20 9.37 -2.36
CA GLU A 219 -1.56 10.78 -2.55
C GLU A 219 -2.83 10.96 -3.37
N ALA A 220 -2.97 10.18 -4.45
CA ALA A 220 -4.20 10.17 -5.25
C ALA A 220 -5.42 9.72 -4.45
N ARG A 221 -5.28 8.69 -3.60
CA ARG A 221 -6.36 8.23 -2.73
C ARG A 221 -6.68 9.22 -1.61
N ALA A 222 -5.66 9.84 -1.03
CA ALA A 222 -5.82 10.88 -0.01
C ALA A 222 -6.37 12.18 -0.58
N MET A 223 -6.28 12.41 -1.89
CA MET A 223 -6.59 13.69 -2.54
C MET A 223 -5.82 14.87 -1.91
N MET A 224 -4.60 14.59 -1.46
CA MET A 224 -3.69 15.58 -0.90
C MET A 224 -2.26 15.07 -1.00
N ARG A 225 -1.32 16.00 -0.91
CA ARG A 225 0.09 15.67 -0.82
C ARG A 225 0.40 15.09 0.56
N LEU A 226 1.04 13.91 0.57
CA LEU A 226 1.44 13.23 1.80
C LEU A 226 2.94 13.29 2.03
N PHE A 227 3.76 13.22 0.99
CA PHE A 227 5.20 13.02 1.10
C PHE A 227 6.02 14.29 0.80
N ARG A 228 7.21 14.35 1.42
CA ARG A 228 8.24 15.33 1.02
C ARG A 228 8.63 15.08 -0.44
N ARG A 229 8.97 16.15 -1.17
CA ARG A 229 9.66 15.98 -2.46
C ARG A 229 11.08 15.52 -2.13
N GLU A 230 11.51 14.44 -2.76
CA GLU A 230 12.92 14.15 -2.83
C GLU A 230 13.54 15.12 -3.85
N PRO A 231 14.75 15.64 -3.56
CA PRO A 231 15.47 16.54 -4.46
C PRO A 231 15.80 15.87 -5.79
#